data_4cbafe01027d33caedf8a22d91f1bbf7
#
_entry.id   4cbafe01027d33caedf8a22d91f1bbf7
#
_cell.length_a   1.000
_cell.length_b   1.000
_cell.length_c   1.000
_cell.angle_alpha   90.00
_cell.angle_beta   90.00
_cell.angle_gamma   90.00
#
_symmetry.space_group_name_H-M   'P 1'
#
loop_
_entity.id
_entity.type
_entity.pdbx_description
1 polymer ?
#
loop_
_entity_poly.entity_id
_entity_poly.type
_entity_poly.pdbx_seq_one_letter_code
_entity_poly.pdbx_strand_id
1 'polypeptide(L)'
;LNAWVKVIEEKAFSPEVIPMFTALSEGATPQDLNTMLNTVGGHQAAMQMLKETINEEAAEWDRLHPVHAGPAAPGQMREPRGSDIAGTTSSLQEQIGWMTSNPPIPVGEIYKRWIILGLNKIVRMYSPVSILDIRQGPKEPFRDYVDRFYKTL
;
A
#
# COMPACT_ATOMS: atom_id res chain seq x y z
N LEU A 1 -3.60 15.50 5.57
CA LEU A 1 -2.91 15.53 4.29
C LEU A 1 -1.56 16.20 4.40
N ASN A 2 -1.54 17.36 5.04
CA ASN A 2 -0.28 18.05 5.26
C ASN A 2 0.68 17.24 6.12
N ALA A 3 0.14 16.49 7.07
CA ALA A 3 0.97 15.64 7.92
C ALA A 3 1.66 14.54 7.09
N TRP A 4 0.93 13.98 6.13
CA TRP A 4 1.51 12.95 5.27
C TRP A 4 2.61 13.52 4.38
N VAL A 5 2.39 14.69 3.80
CA VAL A 5 3.41 15.34 3.00
C VAL A 5 4.67 15.56 3.83
N LYS A 6 4.51 16.02 5.06
CA LYS A 6 5.65 16.22 5.95
C LYS A 6 6.39 14.93 6.25
N VAL A 7 5.65 13.85 6.47
CA VAL A 7 6.27 12.56 6.73
C VAL A 7 7.18 12.17 5.59
N ILE A 8 6.68 12.29 4.36
CA ILE A 8 7.48 11.93 3.20
C ILE A 8 8.67 12.87 3.02
N GLU A 9 8.48 14.16 3.27
CA GLU A 9 9.58 15.11 3.14
C GLU A 9 10.68 14.87 4.16
N GLU A 10 10.31 14.54 5.38
CA GLU A 10 11.28 14.36 6.46
C GLU A 10 11.84 12.95 6.55
N LYS A 11 11.01 11.95 6.31
CA LYS A 11 11.40 10.55 6.51
C LYS A 11 11.63 9.79 5.22
N ALA A 12 11.21 10.36 4.10
CA ALA A 12 11.25 9.68 2.80
C ALA A 12 10.58 8.31 2.93
N PHE A 13 11.27 7.25 2.59
CA PHE A 13 10.70 5.91 2.69
C PHE A 13 11.42 5.09 3.74
N SER A 14 11.66 5.69 4.89
CA SER A 14 12.18 4.95 6.04
C SER A 14 11.07 4.03 6.59
N PRO A 15 11.46 3.03 7.40
CA PRO A 15 10.46 2.11 7.95
C PRO A 15 9.34 2.78 8.73
N GLU A 16 9.58 3.97 9.28
CA GLU A 16 8.59 4.69 10.06
C GLU A 16 7.41 5.17 9.23
N VAL A 17 7.58 5.24 7.92
CA VAL A 17 6.54 5.74 7.01
C VAL A 17 5.29 4.88 7.07
N ILE A 18 5.46 3.56 7.22
CA ILE A 18 4.33 2.65 7.19
C ILE A 18 3.39 2.83 8.37
N PRO A 19 3.84 2.80 9.62
CA PRO A 19 2.93 3.05 10.73
C PRO A 19 2.35 4.46 10.69
N MET A 20 3.09 5.44 10.19
CA MET A 20 2.56 6.79 10.08
C MET A 20 1.47 6.88 9.01
N PHE A 21 1.69 6.20 7.87
CA PHE A 21 0.65 6.11 6.85
C PHE A 21 -0.61 5.47 7.42
N THR A 22 -0.45 4.38 8.14
CA THR A 22 -1.57 3.67 8.75
C THR A 22 -2.36 4.60 9.68
N ALA A 23 -1.65 5.34 10.53
CA ALA A 23 -2.31 6.25 11.47
C ALA A 23 -3.02 7.39 10.76
N LEU A 24 -2.39 7.96 9.74
CA LEU A 24 -2.93 9.11 9.04
C LEU A 24 -4.08 8.76 8.10
N SER A 25 -4.20 7.48 7.74
CA SER A 25 -5.20 7.04 6.79
C SER A 25 -6.36 6.29 7.45
N GLU A 26 -6.50 6.41 8.76
CA GLU A 26 -7.59 5.74 9.46
C GLU A 26 -8.94 6.22 8.94
N GLY A 27 -9.80 5.28 8.56
CA GLY A 27 -11.12 5.61 8.05
C GLY A 27 -11.15 6.20 6.65
N ALA A 28 -10.02 6.23 5.95
CA ALA A 28 -9.95 6.85 4.63
C ALA A 28 -10.69 6.03 3.57
N THR A 29 -11.30 6.73 2.62
CA THR A 29 -11.85 6.09 1.42
C THR A 29 -10.74 5.88 0.41
N PRO A 30 -10.96 5.05 -0.62
CA PRO A 30 -9.98 4.97 -1.71
C PRO A 30 -9.65 6.32 -2.32
N GLN A 31 -10.62 7.22 -2.44
CA GLN A 31 -10.35 8.56 -2.96
C GLN A 31 -9.40 9.32 -2.05
N ASP A 32 -9.61 9.24 -0.74
CA ASP A 32 -8.72 9.88 0.23
C ASP A 32 -7.31 9.32 0.13
N LEU A 33 -7.20 8.01 -0.02
CA LEU A 33 -5.89 7.36 -0.14
C LEU A 33 -5.17 7.82 -1.41
N ASN A 34 -5.90 7.92 -2.51
CA ASN A 34 -5.31 8.40 -3.76
C ASN A 34 -4.85 9.84 -3.63
N THR A 35 -5.60 10.65 -2.91
CA THR A 35 -5.19 12.03 -2.66
C THR A 35 -3.87 12.07 -1.89
N MET A 36 -3.73 11.23 -0.87
CA MET A 36 -2.47 11.14 -0.13
C MET A 36 -1.31 10.73 -1.04
N LEU A 37 -1.52 9.73 -1.88
CA LEU A 37 -0.47 9.26 -2.77
C LEU A 37 -0.10 10.31 -3.81
N ASN A 38 -1.08 11.06 -4.30
CA ASN A 38 -0.86 12.06 -5.34
C ASN A 38 -0.14 13.29 -4.82
N THR A 39 -0.07 13.48 -3.51
CA THR A 39 0.65 14.62 -2.95
C THR A 39 2.15 14.37 -2.84
N VAL A 40 2.58 13.12 -3.03
CA VAL A 40 4.00 12.79 -2.97
C VAL A 40 4.64 13.21 -4.27
N GLY A 41 5.63 14.09 -4.20
CA GLY A 41 6.35 14.55 -5.39
C GLY A 41 7.78 14.06 -5.34
N GLY A 42 8.38 13.93 -6.51
CA GLY A 42 9.80 13.68 -6.60
C GLY A 42 10.26 12.25 -6.38
N HIS A 43 9.36 11.31 -6.14
CA HIS A 43 9.73 9.93 -5.91
C HIS A 43 9.13 9.03 -6.98
N GLN A 44 9.45 9.30 -8.23
CA GLN A 44 8.78 8.62 -9.35
C GLN A 44 9.02 7.13 -9.37
N ALA A 45 10.23 6.68 -9.11
CA ALA A 45 10.53 5.24 -9.11
C ALA A 45 9.75 4.53 -8.01
N ALA A 46 9.70 5.14 -6.83
CA ALA A 46 8.95 4.57 -5.72
C ALA A 46 7.46 4.52 -6.04
N MET A 47 6.92 5.60 -6.59
CA MET A 47 5.50 5.64 -6.92
C MET A 47 5.14 4.67 -8.04
N GLN A 48 6.04 4.46 -8.98
CA GLN A 48 5.83 3.46 -10.03
C GLN A 48 5.76 2.06 -9.43
N MET A 49 6.67 1.75 -8.52
CA MET A 49 6.68 0.47 -7.83
C MET A 49 5.38 0.26 -7.05
N LEU A 50 4.90 1.32 -6.41
CA LEU A 50 3.63 1.28 -5.68
C LEU A 50 2.47 0.99 -6.63
N LYS A 51 2.43 1.67 -7.77
CA LYS A 51 1.37 1.44 -8.76
C LYS A 51 1.38 0.01 -9.27
N GLU A 52 2.56 -0.53 -9.52
CA GLU A 52 2.68 -1.91 -9.98
C GLU A 52 2.13 -2.88 -8.95
N THR A 53 2.45 -2.66 -7.68
CA THR A 53 1.94 -3.50 -6.61
C THR A 53 0.42 -3.42 -6.52
N ILE A 54 -0.12 -2.20 -6.60
CA ILE A 54 -1.57 -2.01 -6.55
C ILE A 54 -2.24 -2.73 -7.72
N ASN A 55 -1.67 -2.64 -8.92
CA ASN A 55 -2.23 -3.31 -10.09
C ASN A 55 -2.20 -4.81 -9.94
N GLU A 56 -1.14 -5.36 -9.36
CA GLU A 56 -1.04 -6.80 -9.12
C GLU A 56 -2.10 -7.25 -8.14
N GLU A 57 -2.29 -6.49 -7.06
CA GLU A 57 -3.28 -6.84 -6.05
C GLU A 57 -4.70 -6.70 -6.59
N ALA A 58 -4.93 -5.68 -7.42
CA ALA A 58 -6.24 -5.50 -8.04
C ALA A 58 -6.57 -6.65 -8.98
N ALA A 59 -5.59 -7.10 -9.75
CA ALA A 59 -5.78 -8.25 -10.64
C ALA A 59 -6.07 -9.53 -9.84
N GLU A 60 -5.38 -9.70 -8.73
CA GLU A 60 -5.62 -10.85 -7.86
C GLU A 60 -7.01 -10.80 -7.25
N TRP A 61 -7.46 -9.62 -6.84
CA TRP A 61 -8.81 -9.46 -6.34
C TRP A 61 -9.84 -9.89 -7.39
N ASP A 62 -9.64 -9.45 -8.64
CA ASP A 62 -10.57 -9.80 -9.71
C ASP A 62 -10.58 -11.29 -9.98
N ARG A 63 -9.43 -11.92 -9.86
CA ARG A 63 -9.33 -13.38 -10.04
C ARG A 63 -10.10 -14.13 -8.96
N LEU A 64 -10.02 -13.63 -7.73
CA LEU A 64 -10.66 -14.27 -6.59
C LEU A 64 -12.14 -13.94 -6.47
N HIS A 65 -12.57 -12.84 -7.07
CA HIS A 65 -13.95 -12.35 -6.97
C HIS A 65 -14.52 -12.14 -8.37
N PRO A 66 -14.78 -13.22 -9.12
CA PRO A 66 -15.32 -13.06 -10.47
C PRO A 66 -16.64 -12.31 -10.44
N VAL A 67 -16.83 -11.46 -11.44
CA VAL A 67 -18.05 -10.69 -11.55
C VAL A 67 -19.17 -11.63 -11.99
N HIS A 68 -20.31 -11.57 -11.30
CA HIS A 68 -21.47 -12.36 -11.69
C HIS A 68 -22.05 -11.84 -13.00
N ALA A 69 -22.55 -12.75 -13.80
CA ALA A 69 -23.23 -12.38 -15.04
C ALA A 69 -24.54 -11.68 -14.71
N GLY A 70 -24.86 -10.65 -15.49
CA GLY A 70 -26.11 -9.94 -15.35
C GLY A 70 -26.00 -8.71 -14.45
N PRO A 71 -27.01 -7.82 -14.54
CA PRO A 71 -27.02 -6.60 -13.77
C PRO A 71 -27.33 -6.87 -12.30
N ALA A 72 -26.90 -5.95 -11.43
CA ALA A 72 -27.25 -6.01 -10.04
C ALA A 72 -28.78 -5.87 -9.90
N ALA A 73 -29.33 -6.47 -8.84
CA ALA A 73 -30.76 -6.32 -8.58
C ALA A 73 -31.08 -4.85 -8.29
N PRO A 74 -32.29 -4.42 -8.60
CA PRO A 74 -32.69 -3.03 -8.32
C PRO A 74 -32.44 -2.70 -6.86
N GLY A 75 -31.80 -1.55 -6.63
CA GLY A 75 -31.50 -1.09 -5.29
C GLY A 75 -30.24 -1.69 -4.68
N GLN A 76 -29.56 -2.60 -5.37
CA GLN A 76 -28.31 -3.16 -4.90
C GLN A 76 -27.15 -2.51 -5.62
N MET A 77 -26.05 -2.33 -4.88
CA MET A 77 -24.84 -1.86 -5.49
C MET A 77 -24.18 -3.00 -6.27
N ARG A 78 -23.50 -2.65 -7.34
CA ARG A 78 -22.65 -3.62 -8.03
C ARG A 78 -21.51 -4.03 -7.11
N GLU A 79 -20.93 -5.18 -7.38
CA GLU A 79 -19.78 -5.64 -6.62
C GLU A 79 -18.54 -4.87 -7.04
N PRO A 80 -17.65 -4.48 -6.10
CA PRO A 80 -16.46 -3.74 -6.46
C PRO A 80 -15.45 -4.63 -7.17
N ARG A 81 -14.86 -4.09 -8.21
CA ARG A 81 -13.72 -4.72 -8.86
C ARG A 81 -12.44 -4.15 -8.26
N GLY A 82 -11.30 -4.77 -8.61
CA GLY A 82 -10.02 -4.26 -8.12
C GLY A 82 -9.80 -2.79 -8.40
N SER A 83 -10.14 -2.34 -9.62
CA SER A 83 -10.00 -0.93 -9.97
C SER A 83 -10.95 -0.03 -9.19
N ASP A 84 -12.10 -0.54 -8.80
CA ASP A 84 -13.02 0.22 -7.95
C ASP A 84 -12.44 0.40 -6.55
N ILE A 85 -11.81 -0.64 -6.03
CA ILE A 85 -11.17 -0.58 -4.72
C ILE A 85 -10.00 0.39 -4.76
N ALA A 86 -9.26 0.42 -5.86
CA ALA A 86 -8.18 1.38 -6.04
C ALA A 86 -8.68 2.79 -6.37
N GLY A 87 -9.99 2.96 -6.53
CA GLY A 87 -10.58 4.28 -6.71
C GLY A 87 -10.48 4.84 -8.11
N THR A 88 -10.09 4.03 -9.10
CA THR A 88 -9.95 4.54 -10.47
C THR A 88 -11.23 4.42 -11.29
N THR A 89 -12.11 3.50 -10.91
CA THR A 89 -13.35 3.28 -11.65
C THR A 89 -14.60 3.39 -10.78
N SER A 90 -14.44 3.93 -9.56
CA SER A 90 -15.57 4.12 -8.65
C SER A 90 -15.64 5.58 -8.22
N SER A 91 -16.86 6.03 -7.92
CA SER A 91 -17.07 7.35 -7.37
C SER A 91 -16.94 7.31 -5.85
N LEU A 92 -16.75 8.48 -5.24
CA LEU A 92 -16.74 8.58 -3.79
C LEU A 92 -18.03 8.03 -3.21
N GLN A 93 -19.14 8.32 -3.85
CA GLN A 93 -20.44 7.86 -3.41
C GLN A 93 -20.52 6.34 -3.39
N GLU A 94 -20.00 5.69 -4.43
CA GLU A 94 -19.95 4.24 -4.47
C GLU A 94 -19.05 3.68 -3.39
N GLN A 95 -17.90 4.30 -3.18
CA GLN A 95 -16.96 3.86 -2.14
C GLN A 95 -17.60 3.92 -0.75
N ILE A 96 -18.25 5.01 -0.45
CA ILE A 96 -18.95 5.16 0.83
C ILE A 96 -20.08 4.14 0.93
N GLY A 97 -20.79 3.93 -0.18
CA GLY A 97 -21.87 2.96 -0.20
C GLY A 97 -21.40 1.56 0.16
N TRP A 98 -20.28 1.12 -0.41
CA TRP A 98 -19.73 -0.19 -0.06
C TRP A 98 -19.30 -0.25 1.40
N MET A 99 -18.64 0.79 1.87
CA MET A 99 -18.12 0.81 3.24
C MET A 99 -19.23 0.83 4.28
N THR A 100 -20.40 1.30 3.91
CA THR A 100 -21.54 1.38 4.83
C THR A 100 -22.66 0.40 4.52
N SER A 101 -22.46 -0.48 3.55
CA SER A 101 -23.48 -1.47 3.20
C SER A 101 -23.59 -2.54 4.29
N ASN A 102 -24.60 -3.41 4.13
CA ASN A 102 -24.83 -4.48 5.08
C ASN A 102 -24.89 -5.82 4.34
N PRO A 103 -23.85 -6.66 4.43
CA PRO A 103 -22.63 -6.46 5.21
C PRO A 103 -21.71 -5.46 4.51
N PRO A 104 -20.89 -4.74 5.27
CA PRO A 104 -20.01 -3.74 4.66
C PRO A 104 -18.89 -4.38 3.87
N ILE A 105 -18.51 -3.71 2.79
CA ILE A 105 -17.33 -4.09 2.02
C ILE A 105 -16.30 -2.99 2.27
N PRO A 106 -15.27 -3.26 3.08
CA PRO A 106 -14.35 -2.20 3.51
C PRO A 106 -13.32 -1.88 2.45
N VAL A 107 -13.77 -1.25 1.34
CA VAL A 107 -12.87 -0.98 0.21
C VAL A 107 -11.68 -0.11 0.60
N GLY A 108 -11.86 0.83 1.52
CA GLY A 108 -10.75 1.65 2.01
C GLY A 108 -9.69 0.83 2.72
N GLU A 109 -10.11 -0.10 3.58
CA GLU A 109 -9.18 -0.95 4.29
C GLU A 109 -8.47 -1.93 3.36
N ILE A 110 -9.17 -2.42 2.37
CA ILE A 110 -8.59 -3.34 1.39
C ILE A 110 -7.52 -2.61 0.58
N TYR A 111 -7.84 -1.42 0.08
CA TYR A 111 -6.89 -0.64 -0.70
C TYR A 111 -5.69 -0.23 0.17
N LYS A 112 -5.94 0.11 1.41
CA LYS A 112 -4.87 0.46 2.34
C LYS A 112 -3.87 -0.69 2.46
N ARG A 113 -4.35 -1.94 2.55
CA ARG A 113 -3.46 -3.09 2.60
C ARG A 113 -2.58 -3.20 1.36
N TRP A 114 -3.16 -2.95 0.19
CA TRP A 114 -2.40 -2.99 -1.05
C TRP A 114 -1.31 -1.92 -1.07
N ILE A 115 -1.66 -0.73 -0.60
CA ILE A 115 -0.70 0.37 -0.52
C ILE A 115 0.43 0.01 0.45
N ILE A 116 0.09 -0.57 1.59
CA ILE A 116 1.09 -0.96 2.58
C ILE A 116 2.03 -2.03 2.00
N LEU A 117 1.51 -2.97 1.23
CA LEU A 117 2.37 -3.95 0.56
C LEU A 117 3.38 -3.26 -0.34
N GLY A 118 2.94 -2.28 -1.11
CA GLY A 118 3.83 -1.51 -1.97
C GLY A 118 4.82 -0.69 -1.18
N LEU A 119 4.37 -0.05 -0.11
CA LEU A 119 5.25 0.74 0.74
C LEU A 119 6.32 -0.13 1.38
N ASN A 120 5.97 -1.35 1.79
CA ASN A 120 6.95 -2.29 2.34
C ASN A 120 8.04 -2.61 1.32
N LYS A 121 7.68 -2.80 0.06
CA LYS A 121 8.66 -3.05 -0.98
C LYS A 121 9.59 -1.86 -1.17
N ILE A 122 9.02 -0.66 -1.16
CA ILE A 122 9.80 0.56 -1.33
C ILE A 122 10.75 0.76 -0.16
N VAL A 123 10.25 0.57 1.05
CA VAL A 123 11.07 0.72 2.25
C VAL A 123 12.26 -0.25 2.21
N ARG A 124 12.03 -1.47 1.80
CA ARG A 124 13.11 -2.46 1.70
C ARG A 124 14.13 -2.07 0.65
N MET A 125 13.66 -1.52 -0.47
CA MET A 125 14.55 -1.10 -1.54
C MET A 125 15.42 0.07 -1.13
N TYR A 126 14.87 0.98 -0.33
CA TYR A 126 15.57 2.19 0.09
C TYR A 126 16.27 2.06 1.42
N SER A 127 16.24 0.87 2.03
CA SER A 127 16.89 0.66 3.30
C SER A 127 18.40 0.83 3.14
N PRO A 128 19.05 1.58 4.03
CA PRO A 128 20.49 1.77 3.94
C PRO A 128 21.28 0.50 4.20
N VAL A 129 20.70 -0.46 4.93
CA VAL A 129 21.33 -1.73 5.20
C VAL A 129 20.33 -2.82 4.88
N SER A 130 20.55 -3.53 3.80
CA SER A 130 19.66 -4.62 3.43
C SER A 130 19.95 -5.84 4.29
N ILE A 131 18.99 -6.74 4.35
CA ILE A 131 19.17 -7.99 5.07
C ILE A 131 20.32 -8.79 4.47
N LEU A 132 20.46 -8.75 3.16
CA LEU A 132 21.54 -9.44 2.50
C LEU A 132 22.89 -8.88 2.90
N ASP A 133 23.00 -7.57 3.00
CA ASP A 133 24.23 -6.95 3.43
C ASP A 133 24.60 -7.35 4.84
N ILE A 134 23.62 -7.38 5.73
CA ILE A 134 23.86 -7.80 7.10
C ILE A 134 24.30 -9.24 7.13
N ARG A 135 23.63 -10.09 6.36
CA ARG A 135 23.90 -11.51 6.40
C ARG A 135 25.24 -11.88 5.82
N GLN A 136 25.66 -11.19 4.78
CA GLN A 136 26.94 -11.45 4.18
C GLN A 136 28.06 -10.79 4.92
N GLY A 137 27.74 -9.79 5.65
CA GLY A 137 28.74 -9.03 6.33
C GLY A 137 29.67 -8.44 5.32
N PRO A 138 30.65 -7.75 5.72
CA PRO A 138 31.64 -7.32 4.78
C PRO A 138 32.62 -8.39 4.68
N LYS A 139 32.63 -9.01 3.80
CA LYS A 139 33.59 -9.89 3.31
C LYS A 139 34.67 -10.36 4.21
N GLU A 140 34.54 -10.13 5.44
CA GLU A 140 35.46 -10.74 6.35
C GLU A 140 35.18 -12.22 6.36
N PRO A 141 36.09 -13.00 6.88
CA PRO A 141 35.85 -14.42 7.04
C PRO A 141 34.53 -14.64 7.69
N PHE A 142 33.89 -15.70 7.34
CA PHE A 142 32.55 -15.95 7.86
C PHE A 142 32.52 -15.82 9.38
N ARG A 143 33.56 -16.24 10.03
CA ARG A 143 33.65 -16.12 11.47
C ARG A 143 33.49 -14.68 11.90
N ASP A 144 34.25 -13.82 11.27
CA ASP A 144 34.18 -12.40 11.59
C ASP A 144 32.86 -11.82 11.18
N TYR A 145 32.33 -12.30 10.08
CA TYR A 145 31.03 -11.86 9.64
C TYR A 145 29.98 -12.17 10.69
N VAL A 146 29.98 -13.37 11.22
CA VAL A 146 28.99 -13.75 12.22
C VAL A 146 29.15 -12.88 13.46
N ASP A 147 30.38 -12.69 13.92
CA ASP A 147 30.62 -11.84 15.08
C ASP A 147 30.12 -10.44 14.83
N ARG A 148 30.42 -9.90 13.68
CA ARG A 148 30.01 -8.57 13.38
C ARG A 148 28.52 -8.44 13.25
N PHE A 149 27.89 -9.44 12.64
CA PHE A 149 26.46 -9.45 12.52
C PHE A 149 25.80 -9.38 13.89
N TYR A 150 26.25 -10.20 14.79
CA TYR A 150 25.65 -10.21 16.13
C TYR A 150 26.01 -8.99 16.93
N LYS A 151 27.18 -8.44 16.72
CA LYS A 151 27.57 -7.26 17.45
C LYS A 151 26.86 -6.01 16.96
N THR A 152 26.52 -5.97 15.69
CA THR A 152 25.85 -4.80 15.17
C THR A 152 24.34 -4.86 15.40
N LEU A 153 23.84 -5.99 15.72
CA LEU A 153 22.44 -6.10 16.07
C LEU A 153 22.24 -5.66 17.50
#